data_c458136f36e3190c87c0cbbd541042e8
#
_entry.id   c458136f36e3190c87c0cbbd541042e8
#
_cell.length_a   1.000
_cell.length_b   1.000
_cell.length_c   1.000
_cell.angle_alpha   90.00
_cell.angle_beta   90.00
_cell.angle_gamma   90.00
#
_symmetry.space_group_name_H-M   'P 1'
#
loop_
_entity.id
_entity.type
_entity.pdbx_description
1 polymer ?
#
loop_
_entity_poly.entity_id
_entity_poly.type
_entity_poly.pdbx_seq_one_letter_code
_entity_poly.pdbx_strand_id
1 'polypeptide(L)'
;MIKTLFHQIGAYKKDSILTPIYAAAEVIMEILIPFVTAAIIDEGIQAGNMQKVLQYGVIMIVLALLSLFFGIQAGRKAASASTGFACNLRESMYRNIQTFSFSNIDKFSTAGLVTRMTTDVTNMQNAYQMILRIAVRAPMTLICSMVMCFIINVKLSLIFLVALCVLAAALIYIMMHAMPVF
;
A
#
# COMPACT_ATOMS: atom_id res chain seq x y z
N MET A 1 -11.90 17.10 12.03
CA MET A 1 -11.87 15.62 12.09
C MET A 1 -10.55 15.03 11.62
N ILE A 2 -10.10 15.27 10.38
CA ILE A 2 -8.86 14.67 9.84
C ILE A 2 -7.62 15.05 10.67
N LYS A 3 -7.45 16.32 11.05
CA LYS A 3 -6.33 16.77 11.92
C LYS A 3 -6.29 16.04 13.27
N THR A 4 -7.45 15.77 13.86
CA THR A 4 -7.56 15.06 15.15
C THR A 4 -7.14 13.61 15.03
N LEU A 5 -7.49 12.94 13.90
CA LEU A 5 -7.06 11.57 13.59
C LEU A 5 -5.55 11.49 13.36
N PHE A 6 -4.97 12.43 12.61
CA PHE A 6 -3.51 12.49 12.43
C PHE A 6 -2.74 12.72 13.73
N HIS A 7 -3.33 13.41 14.70
CA HIS A 7 -2.71 13.58 16.02
C HIS A 7 -2.61 12.26 16.79
N GLN A 8 -3.53 11.32 16.55
CA GLN A 8 -3.52 9.99 17.19
C GLN A 8 -2.39 9.06 16.67
N ILE A 9 -1.70 9.41 15.61
CA ILE A 9 -0.51 8.68 15.15
C ILE A 9 0.61 8.75 16.20
N GLY A 10 0.70 9.87 16.94
CA GLY A 10 1.56 10.04 18.12
C GLY A 10 3.00 9.58 17.92
N ALA A 11 3.45 8.64 18.75
CA ALA A 11 4.80 8.06 18.74
C ALA A 11 5.10 7.19 17.50
N TYR A 12 4.07 6.72 16.78
CA TYR A 12 4.20 5.79 15.64
C TYR A 12 4.40 6.50 14.28
N LYS A 13 4.67 7.81 14.28
CA LYS A 13 4.97 8.59 13.06
C LYS A 13 6.13 8.01 12.25
N LYS A 14 7.18 7.52 12.93
CA LYS A 14 8.33 6.91 12.28
C LYS A 14 7.94 5.66 11.50
N ASP A 15 7.14 4.77 12.07
CA ASP A 15 6.68 3.56 11.40
C ASP A 15 5.72 3.88 10.26
N SER A 16 4.89 4.90 10.41
CA SER A 16 4.00 5.40 9.35
C SER A 16 4.75 5.98 8.14
N ILE A 17 5.93 6.59 8.34
CA ILE A 17 6.78 7.11 7.25
C ILE A 17 7.65 6.01 6.66
N LEU A 18 8.15 5.07 7.46
CA LEU A 18 8.99 3.98 6.99
C LEU A 18 8.22 2.97 6.13
N THR A 19 6.93 2.75 6.41
CA THR A 19 6.09 1.84 5.62
C THR A 19 6.09 2.17 4.13
N PRO A 20 5.75 3.41 3.68
CA PRO A 20 5.78 3.78 2.28
C PRO A 20 7.19 3.71 1.66
N ILE A 21 8.23 3.97 2.42
CA ILE A 21 9.62 3.88 1.93
C ILE A 21 9.98 2.42 1.61
N TYR A 22 9.67 1.49 2.52
CA TYR A 22 9.90 0.07 2.27
C TYR A 22 9.00 -0.47 1.15
N ALA A 23 7.74 -0.03 1.06
CA ALA A 23 6.86 -0.40 -0.03
C ALA A 23 7.36 0.11 -1.40
N ALA A 24 7.91 1.31 -1.47
CA ALA A 24 8.53 1.84 -2.68
C ALA A 24 9.79 1.04 -3.07
N ALA A 25 10.65 0.69 -2.11
CA ALA A 25 11.83 -0.13 -2.36
C ALA A 25 11.44 -1.55 -2.84
N GLU A 26 10.42 -2.16 -2.26
CA GLU A 26 9.84 -3.44 -2.71
C GLU A 26 9.44 -3.36 -4.19
N VAL A 27 8.67 -2.34 -4.58
CA VAL A 27 8.19 -2.14 -5.95
C VAL A 27 9.35 -1.98 -6.94
N ILE A 28 10.40 -1.24 -6.58
CA ILE A 28 11.57 -1.06 -7.45
C ILE A 28 12.25 -2.40 -7.73
N MET A 29 12.44 -3.24 -6.68
CA MET A 29 13.03 -4.58 -6.86
C MET A 29 12.12 -5.47 -7.72
N GLU A 30 10.81 -5.42 -7.49
CA GLU A 30 9.81 -6.22 -8.20
C GLU A 30 9.80 -5.91 -9.72
N ILE A 31 9.94 -4.64 -10.10
CA ILE A 31 9.94 -4.19 -11.49
C ILE A 31 11.25 -4.53 -12.22
N LEU A 32 12.35 -4.71 -11.51
CA LEU A 32 13.62 -5.13 -12.11
C LEU A 32 13.61 -6.62 -12.52
N ILE A 33 12.78 -7.47 -11.90
CA ILE A 33 12.72 -8.91 -12.19
C ILE A 33 12.38 -9.21 -13.67
N PRO A 34 11.34 -8.62 -14.30
CA PRO A 34 11.06 -8.82 -15.71
C PRO A 34 12.21 -8.40 -16.64
N PHE A 35 12.98 -7.37 -16.26
CA PHE A 35 14.16 -6.94 -17.02
C PHE A 35 15.27 -7.98 -17.04
N VAL A 36 15.58 -8.51 -15.87
CA VAL A 36 16.57 -9.59 -15.73
C VAL A 36 16.08 -10.84 -16.46
N THR A 37 14.78 -11.12 -16.44
CA THR A 37 14.19 -12.23 -17.19
C THR A 37 14.39 -12.05 -18.71
N ALA A 38 14.16 -10.85 -19.25
CA ALA A 38 14.42 -10.55 -20.64
C ALA A 38 15.91 -10.74 -21.00
N ALA A 39 16.82 -10.24 -20.15
CA ALA A 39 18.25 -10.42 -20.33
C ALA A 39 18.69 -11.90 -20.31
N ILE A 40 18.06 -12.74 -19.48
CA ILE A 40 18.29 -14.20 -19.50
C ILE A 40 17.92 -14.78 -20.85
N ILE A 41 16.80 -14.37 -21.44
CA ILE A 41 16.32 -14.88 -22.72
C ILE A 41 17.22 -14.40 -23.85
N ASP A 42 17.48 -13.10 -23.95
CA ASP A 42 18.18 -12.48 -25.08
C ASP A 42 19.69 -12.80 -25.07
N GLU A 43 20.35 -12.58 -23.96
CA GLU A 43 21.81 -12.71 -23.85
C GLU A 43 22.27 -14.10 -23.36
N GLY A 44 21.38 -14.83 -22.70
CA GLY A 44 21.66 -16.17 -22.19
C GLY A 44 21.22 -17.26 -23.16
N ILE A 45 19.91 -17.42 -23.33
CA ILE A 45 19.33 -18.54 -24.06
C ILE A 45 19.55 -18.39 -25.58
N GLN A 46 19.20 -17.21 -26.15
CA GLN A 46 19.34 -17.00 -27.61
C GLN A 46 20.81 -16.95 -28.04
N ALA A 47 21.70 -16.43 -27.20
CA ALA A 47 23.14 -16.41 -27.47
C ALA A 47 23.85 -17.76 -27.12
N GLY A 48 23.13 -18.73 -26.56
CA GLY A 48 23.70 -20.03 -26.17
C GLY A 48 24.74 -19.95 -25.05
N ASN A 49 24.74 -18.86 -24.25
CA ASN A 49 25.74 -18.59 -23.23
C ASN A 49 25.24 -18.97 -21.83
N MET A 50 25.52 -20.23 -21.43
CA MET A 50 25.10 -20.77 -20.12
C MET A 50 25.67 -19.97 -18.93
N GLN A 51 26.84 -19.37 -19.08
CA GLN A 51 27.45 -18.57 -18.00
C GLN A 51 26.64 -17.32 -17.71
N LYS A 52 26.12 -16.63 -18.74
CA LYS A 52 25.21 -15.48 -18.58
C LYS A 52 23.88 -15.87 -17.96
N VAL A 53 23.32 -17.01 -18.36
CA VAL A 53 22.08 -17.55 -17.73
C VAL A 53 22.28 -17.73 -16.24
N LEU A 54 23.40 -18.29 -15.82
CA LEU A 54 23.70 -18.50 -14.40
C LEU A 54 23.89 -17.18 -13.66
N GLN A 55 24.61 -16.21 -14.24
CA GLN A 55 24.83 -14.89 -13.65
C GLN A 55 23.51 -14.13 -13.42
N TYR A 56 22.69 -14.00 -14.46
CA TYR A 56 21.39 -13.33 -14.34
C TYR A 56 20.42 -14.11 -13.44
N GLY A 57 20.49 -15.43 -13.41
CA GLY A 57 19.72 -16.27 -12.49
C GLY A 57 20.05 -15.96 -11.02
N VAL A 58 21.33 -15.80 -10.69
CA VAL A 58 21.75 -15.39 -9.34
C VAL A 58 21.25 -13.97 -9.01
N ILE A 59 21.38 -13.03 -9.96
CA ILE A 59 20.86 -11.65 -9.78
C ILE A 59 19.35 -11.68 -9.51
N MET A 60 18.59 -12.49 -10.24
CA MET A 60 17.15 -12.62 -10.06
C MET A 60 16.78 -13.15 -8.67
N ILE A 61 17.52 -14.14 -8.16
CA ILE A 61 17.34 -14.67 -6.81
C ILE A 61 17.61 -13.57 -5.75
N VAL A 62 18.71 -12.81 -5.93
CA VAL A 62 19.03 -11.70 -5.02
C VAL A 62 17.95 -10.63 -5.02
N LEU A 63 17.45 -10.22 -6.19
CA LEU A 63 16.36 -9.26 -6.30
C LEU A 63 15.08 -9.76 -5.63
N ALA A 64 14.74 -11.03 -5.82
CA ALA A 64 13.57 -11.64 -5.19
C ALA A 64 13.70 -11.66 -3.66
N LEU A 65 14.87 -12.00 -3.13
CA LEU A 65 15.14 -11.98 -1.68
C LEU A 65 15.10 -10.56 -1.09
N LEU A 66 15.63 -9.56 -1.81
CA LEU A 66 15.54 -8.16 -1.41
C LEU A 66 14.09 -7.67 -1.44
N SER A 67 13.32 -7.98 -2.48
CA SER A 67 11.90 -7.65 -2.56
C SER A 67 11.12 -8.26 -1.39
N LEU A 68 11.35 -9.53 -1.08
CA LEU A 68 10.76 -10.21 0.06
C LEU A 68 11.12 -9.52 1.39
N PHE A 69 12.40 -9.16 1.58
CA PHE A 69 12.85 -8.46 2.78
C PHE A 69 12.13 -7.12 2.96
N PHE A 70 12.09 -6.30 1.91
CA PHE A 70 11.40 -5.00 1.96
C PHE A 70 9.89 -5.15 2.16
N GLY A 71 9.25 -6.16 1.54
CA GLY A 71 7.85 -6.47 1.73
C GLY A 71 7.50 -6.86 3.16
N ILE A 72 8.33 -7.70 3.79
CA ILE A 72 8.18 -8.07 5.21
C ILE A 72 8.33 -6.85 6.11
N GLN A 73 9.33 -6.00 5.85
CA GLN A 73 9.53 -4.80 6.65
C GLN A 73 8.39 -3.78 6.48
N ALA A 74 7.90 -3.59 5.27
CA ALA A 74 6.72 -2.75 4.99
C ALA A 74 5.48 -3.28 5.75
N GLY A 75 5.25 -4.59 5.73
CA GLY A 75 4.15 -5.24 6.45
C GLY A 75 4.25 -5.05 7.97
N ARG A 76 5.43 -5.30 8.54
CA ARG A 76 5.68 -5.14 9.98
C ARG A 76 5.49 -3.68 10.44
N LYS A 77 6.02 -2.72 9.68
CA LYS A 77 5.89 -1.29 10.01
C LYS A 77 4.44 -0.80 9.86
N ALA A 78 3.72 -1.26 8.83
CA ALA A 78 2.31 -0.96 8.66
C ALA A 78 1.46 -1.51 9.82
N ALA A 79 1.72 -2.74 10.25
CA ALA A 79 1.03 -3.36 11.38
C ALA A 79 1.31 -2.62 12.69
N SER A 80 2.60 -2.29 12.98
CA SER A 80 2.98 -1.50 14.15
C SER A 80 2.29 -0.12 14.17
N ALA A 81 2.34 0.60 13.04
CA ALA A 81 1.73 1.92 12.92
C ALA A 81 0.21 1.89 13.09
N SER A 82 -0.47 0.92 12.48
CA SER A 82 -1.93 0.81 12.55
C SER A 82 -2.42 0.36 13.92
N THR A 83 -1.72 -0.57 14.57
CA THR A 83 -2.05 -1.01 15.93
C THR A 83 -1.80 0.12 16.94
N GLY A 84 -0.68 0.84 16.80
CA GLY A 84 -0.40 2.00 17.65
C GLY A 84 -1.42 3.13 17.48
N PHE A 85 -1.83 3.42 16.26
CA PHE A 85 -2.91 4.36 15.97
C PHE A 85 -4.22 3.94 16.64
N ALA A 86 -4.62 2.68 16.52
CA ALA A 86 -5.84 2.15 17.14
C ALA A 86 -5.79 2.19 18.66
N CYS A 87 -4.62 1.92 19.26
CA CYS A 87 -4.40 2.02 20.70
C CYS A 87 -4.62 3.46 21.19
N ASN A 88 -3.97 4.43 20.57
CA ASN A 88 -4.11 5.84 20.91
C ASN A 88 -5.56 6.34 20.70
N LEU A 89 -6.22 5.87 19.64
CA LEU A 89 -7.60 6.23 19.36
C LEU A 89 -8.54 5.67 20.45
N ARG A 90 -8.39 4.40 20.86
CA ARG A 90 -9.16 3.80 21.97
C ARG A 90 -8.94 4.54 23.26
N GLU A 91 -7.68 4.88 23.59
CA GLU A 91 -7.36 5.63 24.80
C GLU A 91 -8.03 7.01 24.79
N SER A 92 -7.94 7.72 23.67
CA SER A 92 -8.57 9.03 23.52
C SER A 92 -10.09 8.97 23.64
N MET A 93 -10.72 7.96 23.02
CA MET A 93 -12.16 7.72 23.12
C MET A 93 -12.57 7.37 24.56
N TYR A 94 -11.82 6.49 25.22
CA TYR A 94 -12.09 6.09 26.61
C TYR A 94 -12.01 7.27 27.56
N ARG A 95 -10.95 8.08 27.47
CA ARG A 95 -10.81 9.32 28.27
C ARG A 95 -12.00 10.26 28.04
N ASN A 96 -12.45 10.42 26.78
CA ASN A 96 -13.58 11.28 26.48
C ASN A 96 -14.89 10.73 27.05
N ILE A 97 -15.12 9.40 27.01
CA ILE A 97 -16.31 8.77 27.61
C ILE A 97 -16.34 8.97 29.12
N GLN A 98 -15.20 8.94 29.81
CA GLN A 98 -15.14 9.18 31.25
C GLN A 98 -15.56 10.61 31.64
N THR A 99 -15.55 11.56 30.73
CA THR A 99 -16.04 12.94 30.98
C THR A 99 -17.55 13.09 30.73
N PHE A 100 -18.24 12.05 30.28
CA PHE A 100 -19.66 12.10 29.99
C PHE A 100 -20.48 12.12 31.29
N SER A 101 -21.49 13.01 31.31
CA SER A 101 -22.53 12.98 32.35
C SER A 101 -23.51 11.81 32.09
N PHE A 102 -24.25 11.42 33.13
CA PHE A 102 -25.29 10.38 33.00
C PHE A 102 -26.28 10.67 31.85
N SER A 103 -26.68 11.92 31.68
CA SER A 103 -27.57 12.35 30.57
C SER A 103 -26.94 12.12 29.17
N ASN A 104 -25.64 12.14 29.04
CA ASN A 104 -24.96 11.88 27.77
C ASN A 104 -24.84 10.37 27.50
N ILE A 105 -24.66 9.55 28.54
CA ILE A 105 -24.61 8.09 28.43
C ILE A 105 -25.95 7.55 27.95
N ASP A 106 -27.06 8.08 28.47
CA ASP A 106 -28.41 7.66 28.05
C ASP A 106 -28.70 7.97 26.57
N LYS A 107 -28.12 9.07 26.04
CA LYS A 107 -28.24 9.43 24.61
C LYS A 107 -27.51 8.47 23.67
N PHE A 108 -26.38 7.91 24.08
CA PHE A 108 -25.53 7.12 23.18
C PHE A 108 -25.69 5.61 23.31
N SER A 109 -26.48 5.10 24.18
CA SER A 109 -26.59 3.69 24.60
C SER A 109 -25.23 3.04 24.90
N THR A 110 -25.13 2.28 25.95
CA THR A 110 -23.87 1.58 26.35
C THR A 110 -23.42 0.60 25.28
N ALA A 111 -24.33 -0.13 24.64
CA ALA A 111 -24.05 -1.04 23.54
C ALA A 111 -23.42 -0.33 22.32
N GLY A 112 -23.93 0.86 21.94
CA GLY A 112 -23.38 1.67 20.86
C GLY A 112 -21.96 2.19 21.15
N LEU A 113 -21.67 2.57 22.39
CA LEU A 113 -20.33 3.00 22.80
C LEU A 113 -19.32 1.84 22.73
N VAL A 114 -19.73 0.64 23.17
CA VAL A 114 -18.88 -0.56 23.08
C VAL A 114 -18.57 -0.91 21.63
N THR A 115 -19.57 -0.90 20.73
CA THR A 115 -19.36 -1.18 19.29
C THR A 115 -18.39 -0.18 18.66
N ARG A 116 -18.49 1.11 18.98
CA ARG A 116 -17.56 2.14 18.49
C ARG A 116 -16.13 1.91 18.98
N MET A 117 -15.93 1.55 20.24
CA MET A 117 -14.60 1.30 20.79
C MET A 117 -13.97 -0.01 20.30
N THR A 118 -14.77 -0.96 19.86
CA THR A 118 -14.31 -2.27 19.38
C THR A 118 -14.29 -2.33 17.85
N THR A 119 -15.45 -2.49 17.24
CA THR A 119 -15.59 -2.75 15.81
C THR A 119 -15.16 -1.56 14.96
N ASP A 120 -15.64 -0.34 15.28
CA ASP A 120 -15.34 0.84 14.47
C ASP A 120 -13.85 1.20 14.54
N VAL A 121 -13.23 1.12 15.71
CA VAL A 121 -11.79 1.36 15.83
C VAL A 121 -10.98 0.29 15.10
N THR A 122 -11.43 -0.97 15.10
CA THR A 122 -10.77 -2.04 14.33
C THR A 122 -10.90 -1.81 12.83
N ASN A 123 -12.05 -1.36 12.36
CA ASN A 123 -12.24 -0.97 10.95
C ASN A 123 -11.34 0.21 10.56
N MET A 124 -11.22 1.22 11.42
CA MET A 124 -10.29 2.35 11.23
C MET A 124 -8.82 1.90 11.22
N GLN A 125 -8.44 0.96 12.08
CA GLN A 125 -7.11 0.35 12.08
C GLN A 125 -6.80 -0.34 10.75
N ASN A 126 -7.72 -1.17 10.27
CA ASN A 126 -7.57 -1.90 9.01
C ASN A 126 -7.50 -0.93 7.81
N ALA A 127 -8.37 0.08 7.78
CA ALA A 127 -8.36 1.11 6.75
C ALA A 127 -7.02 1.88 6.75
N TYR A 128 -6.51 2.26 7.91
CA TYR A 128 -5.24 2.96 8.05
C TYR A 128 -4.06 2.09 7.57
N GLN A 129 -4.03 0.81 7.96
CA GLN A 129 -3.02 -0.14 7.49
C GLN A 129 -3.05 -0.30 5.96
N MET A 130 -4.24 -0.39 5.39
CA MET A 130 -4.45 -0.53 3.94
C MET A 130 -3.97 0.72 3.20
N ILE A 131 -4.30 1.90 3.70
CA ILE A 131 -3.85 3.18 3.12
C ILE A 131 -2.33 3.26 3.13
N LEU A 132 -1.66 2.96 4.23
CA LEU A 132 -0.19 3.01 4.34
C LEU A 132 0.52 2.11 3.33
N ARG A 133 -0.05 0.96 2.97
CA ARG A 133 0.53 0.03 2.00
C ARG A 133 0.14 0.36 0.57
N ILE A 134 -1.15 0.49 0.30
CA ILE A 134 -1.68 0.58 -1.07
C ILE A 134 -1.51 1.97 -1.66
N ALA A 135 -1.68 3.04 -0.87
CA ALA A 135 -1.62 4.41 -1.37
C ALA A 135 -0.25 4.80 -1.95
N VAL A 136 0.82 4.11 -1.56
CA VAL A 136 2.16 4.32 -2.12
C VAL A 136 2.52 3.25 -3.13
N ARG A 137 2.21 1.98 -2.85
CA ARG A 137 2.53 0.86 -3.75
C ARG A 137 1.87 1.04 -5.13
N ALA A 138 0.58 1.33 -5.19
CA ALA A 138 -0.15 1.43 -6.45
C ALA A 138 0.37 2.54 -7.39
N PRO A 139 0.53 3.82 -6.96
CA PRO A 139 1.07 4.84 -7.84
C PRO A 139 2.53 4.61 -8.19
N MET A 140 3.36 4.08 -7.26
CA MET A 140 4.76 3.75 -7.55
C MET A 140 4.87 2.65 -8.61
N THR A 141 4.09 1.57 -8.49
CA THR A 141 4.05 0.50 -9.49
C THR A 141 3.65 1.05 -10.86
N LEU A 142 2.62 1.91 -10.91
CA LEU A 142 2.15 2.51 -12.15
C LEU A 142 3.24 3.40 -12.80
N ILE A 143 3.85 4.30 -12.02
CA ILE A 143 4.90 5.21 -12.52
C ILE A 143 6.11 4.41 -12.99
N CYS A 144 6.61 3.49 -12.17
CA CYS A 144 7.78 2.70 -12.52
C CYS A 144 7.52 1.79 -13.73
N SER A 145 6.36 1.15 -13.82
CA SER A 145 5.99 0.34 -14.99
C SER A 145 5.91 1.17 -16.26
N MET A 146 5.34 2.38 -16.18
CA MET A 146 5.30 3.30 -17.33
C MET A 146 6.69 3.73 -17.77
N VAL A 147 7.55 4.12 -16.84
CA VAL A 147 8.95 4.49 -17.14
C VAL A 147 9.65 3.33 -17.85
N MET A 148 9.49 2.12 -17.34
CA MET A 148 10.09 0.92 -17.94
C MET A 148 9.53 0.61 -19.33
N CYS A 149 8.23 0.76 -19.56
CA CYS A 149 7.64 0.62 -20.88
C CYS A 149 8.24 1.61 -21.88
N PHE A 150 8.45 2.87 -21.49
CA PHE A 150 9.06 3.89 -22.35
C PHE A 150 10.52 3.57 -22.69
N ILE A 151 11.28 2.98 -21.78
CA ILE A 151 12.67 2.56 -22.00
C ILE A 151 12.74 1.41 -23.02
N ILE A 152 11.79 0.47 -22.99
CA ILE A 152 11.80 -0.68 -23.89
C ILE A 152 11.34 -0.28 -25.30
N ASN A 153 10.18 0.34 -25.43
CA ASN A 153 9.63 0.73 -26.74
C ASN A 153 8.60 1.84 -26.63
N VAL A 154 8.96 3.04 -27.11
CA VAL A 154 8.11 4.23 -27.05
C VAL A 154 6.77 4.05 -27.78
N LYS A 155 6.75 3.36 -28.94
CA LYS A 155 5.51 3.17 -29.71
C LYS A 155 4.50 2.29 -28.98
N LEU A 156 4.95 1.17 -28.41
CA LEU A 156 4.09 0.28 -27.62
C LEU A 156 3.63 0.93 -26.32
N SER A 157 4.50 1.71 -25.69
CA SER A 157 4.19 2.49 -24.49
C SER A 157 3.05 3.46 -24.68
N LEU A 158 3.01 4.10 -25.85
CA LEU A 158 1.96 5.08 -26.17
C LEU A 158 0.58 4.40 -26.31
N ILE A 159 0.54 3.22 -26.89
CA ILE A 159 -0.68 2.39 -26.97
C ILE A 159 -1.14 2.00 -25.55
N PHE A 160 -0.18 1.59 -24.71
CA PHE A 160 -0.47 1.20 -23.34
C PHE A 160 -1.00 2.39 -22.50
N LEU A 161 -0.44 3.59 -22.69
CA LEU A 161 -0.90 4.82 -22.06
C LEU A 161 -2.37 5.15 -22.42
N VAL A 162 -2.71 5.02 -23.72
CA VAL A 162 -4.08 5.24 -24.17
C VAL A 162 -5.03 4.21 -23.53
N ALA A 163 -4.65 2.94 -23.50
CA ALA A 163 -5.44 1.89 -22.87
C ALA A 163 -5.65 2.16 -21.35
N LEU A 164 -4.61 2.66 -20.67
CA LEU A 164 -4.69 3.03 -19.25
C LEU A 164 -5.68 4.20 -19.03
N CYS A 165 -5.65 5.23 -19.90
CA CYS A 165 -6.59 6.35 -19.82
C CYS A 165 -8.04 5.90 -20.05
N VAL A 166 -8.27 4.99 -21.00
CA VAL A 166 -9.60 4.42 -21.27
C VAL A 166 -10.09 3.62 -20.06
N LEU A 167 -9.21 2.79 -19.47
CA LEU A 167 -9.53 2.01 -18.28
C LEU A 167 -9.86 2.92 -17.08
N ALA A 168 -9.07 3.97 -16.86
CA ALA A 168 -9.30 4.93 -15.78
C ALA A 168 -10.64 5.66 -15.97
N ALA A 169 -10.95 6.10 -17.19
CA ALA A 169 -12.22 6.72 -17.51
C ALA A 169 -13.41 5.78 -17.28
N ALA A 170 -13.31 4.51 -17.69
CA ALA A 170 -14.32 3.50 -17.47
C ALA A 170 -14.54 3.23 -15.96
N LEU A 171 -13.47 3.13 -15.17
CA LEU A 171 -13.56 2.96 -13.71
C LEU A 171 -14.25 4.16 -13.04
N ILE A 172 -13.87 5.39 -13.41
CA ILE A 172 -14.49 6.60 -12.87
C ILE A 172 -15.98 6.62 -13.24
N TYR A 173 -16.33 6.29 -14.49
CA TYR A 173 -17.71 6.22 -14.92
C TYR A 173 -18.53 5.21 -14.12
N ILE A 174 -17.99 4.01 -13.90
CA ILE A 174 -18.63 2.96 -13.08
C ILE A 174 -18.83 3.44 -11.64
N MET A 175 -17.78 4.02 -11.04
CA MET A 175 -17.86 4.54 -9.66
C MET A 175 -18.94 5.62 -9.53
N MET A 176 -19.02 6.55 -10.47
CA MET A 176 -20.02 7.62 -10.44
C MET A 176 -21.45 7.09 -10.59
N HIS A 177 -21.65 5.99 -11.32
CA HIS A 177 -22.98 5.39 -11.52
C HIS A 177 -23.35 4.35 -10.47
N ALA A 178 -22.38 3.67 -9.87
CA ALA A 178 -22.62 2.66 -8.83
C ALA A 178 -22.80 3.27 -7.43
N MET A 179 -22.10 4.36 -7.11
CA MET A 179 -22.20 5.02 -5.80
C MET A 179 -23.62 5.51 -5.40
N PRO A 180 -24.47 6.04 -6.29
CA PRO A 180 -25.80 6.47 -5.90
C PRO A 180 -26.78 5.31 -5.65
N VAL A 181 -26.39 4.05 -5.87
CA VAL A 181 -27.23 2.85 -5.67
C VAL A 181 -26.99 2.21 -4.29
N PHE A 182 -25.95 2.60 -3.59
CA PHE A 182 -25.61 2.21 -2.21
C PHE A 182 -25.71 3.40 -1.25
#